data_29b561a15cfe92dec4e80a28227c4ed3
#
_entry.id   29b561a15cfe92dec4e80a28227c4ed3
#
_cell.length_a   1.000
_cell.length_b   1.000
_cell.length_c   1.000
_cell.angle_alpha   90.00
_cell.angle_beta   90.00
_cell.angle_gamma   90.00
#
_symmetry.space_group_name_H-M   'P 1'
#
loop_
_entity.id
_entity.type
_entity.pdbx_description
1 polymer ?
#
loop_
_entity_poly.entity_id
_entity_poly.type
_entity_poly.pdbx_seq_one_letter_code
_entity_poly.pdbx_strand_id
1 'polypeptide(L)'
;MGINASRLFSVLYNQNLKVGRVQTPTLAMIVDRNQKIQEFIKEKYYVAHIRFDEMDAVTEHFQKKEEAEKVAADCSERMCEVEKDEVKEKTVRPPKLYDLTTLQREANRMFGYTAQQTLDAVQEMYEQKLVTYPRTDSQYLTDEMGESTKALIQMLTGKLPFAKEMKIQPDVKKVLNSKKVSDHHAIIPTMEVKKADLDALKERNRKILYLISARVLLATADSYIYESHKCQITCNYHTFYLSARKIKQEGFRTIEKQLKQFFGIKTETEEAELDIWEGKHYGPCDSFVTEHDTQPPKQYTEDTLLSAMERAGNEELTEDTEKKGLGTPATGQRSLKS
;
A
#
# COMPACT_ATOMS: atom_id res chain seq x y z
N MET A 1 23.13 -26.57 -5.91
CA MET A 1 23.80 -25.82 -4.82
C MET A 1 23.19 -26.12 -3.45
N GLY A 2 21.89 -25.96 -3.19
CA GLY A 2 21.29 -26.10 -1.86
C GLY A 2 21.53 -27.39 -1.12
N ILE A 3 21.45 -28.56 -1.79
CA ILE A 3 21.68 -29.87 -1.17
C ILE A 3 23.13 -30.00 -0.66
N ASN A 4 24.12 -29.60 -1.46
CA ASN A 4 25.52 -29.69 -1.07
C ASN A 4 25.87 -28.73 0.07
N ALA A 5 25.33 -27.50 0.02
CA ALA A 5 25.47 -26.55 1.12
C ALA A 5 24.79 -27.05 2.40
N SER A 6 23.58 -27.62 2.32
CA SER A 6 22.90 -28.20 3.48
C SER A 6 23.71 -29.32 4.12
N ARG A 7 24.27 -30.25 3.31
CA ARG A 7 25.15 -31.33 3.80
C ARG A 7 26.42 -30.78 4.45
N LEU A 8 27.10 -29.84 3.80
CA LEU A 8 28.30 -29.21 4.33
C LEU A 8 28.06 -28.57 5.70
N PHE A 9 27.07 -27.68 5.79
CA PHE A 9 26.77 -26.99 7.05
C PHE A 9 26.25 -27.97 8.11
N SER A 10 25.46 -28.99 7.75
CA SER A 10 25.00 -30.00 8.70
C SER A 10 26.15 -30.79 9.30
N VAL A 11 27.17 -31.12 8.52
CA VAL A 11 28.39 -31.82 9.01
C VAL A 11 29.25 -30.88 9.86
N LEU A 12 29.49 -29.64 9.41
CA LEU A 12 30.33 -28.68 10.13
C LEU A 12 29.77 -28.32 11.51
N TYR A 13 28.46 -28.16 11.62
CA TYR A 13 27.81 -27.76 12.87
C TYR A 13 27.14 -28.90 13.63
N ASN A 14 27.27 -30.14 13.15
CA ASN A 14 26.66 -31.34 13.73
C ASN A 14 25.15 -31.16 14.02
N GLN A 15 24.45 -30.52 13.11
CA GLN A 15 23.03 -30.22 13.18
C GLN A 15 22.38 -30.36 11.81
N ASN A 16 21.08 -30.68 11.76
CA ASN A 16 20.36 -30.75 10.50
C ASN A 16 20.04 -29.35 10.00
N LEU A 17 20.94 -28.77 9.22
CA LEU A 17 20.81 -27.41 8.67
C LEU A 17 20.37 -27.48 7.21
N LYS A 18 19.24 -26.80 6.90
CA LYS A 18 18.72 -26.71 5.55
C LYS A 18 19.12 -25.35 4.94
N VAL A 19 19.81 -25.41 3.81
CA VAL A 19 20.18 -24.23 3.03
C VAL A 19 19.39 -24.22 1.73
N GLY A 20 18.68 -23.14 1.48
CA GLY A 20 17.89 -22.93 0.28
C GLY A 20 18.07 -21.52 -0.30
N ARG A 21 18.00 -21.41 -1.63
CA ARG A 21 18.24 -20.13 -2.33
C ARG A 21 17.19 -19.04 -1.99
N VAL A 22 16.05 -19.43 -1.45
CA VAL A 22 14.99 -18.49 -1.03
C VAL A 22 14.87 -18.49 0.50
N GLN A 23 14.80 -19.65 1.14
CA GLN A 23 14.63 -19.79 2.59
C GLN A 23 15.73 -19.09 3.39
N THR A 24 17.00 -19.33 3.02
CA THR A 24 18.14 -18.78 3.77
C THR A 24 18.20 -17.24 3.67
N PRO A 25 18.10 -16.60 2.49
CA PRO A 25 18.04 -15.14 2.41
C PRO A 25 16.83 -14.57 3.11
N THR A 26 15.65 -15.21 3.03
CA THR A 26 14.45 -14.77 3.75
C THR A 26 14.65 -14.77 5.25
N LEU A 27 15.24 -15.85 5.78
CA LEU A 27 15.58 -15.94 7.21
C LEU A 27 16.59 -14.84 7.60
N ALA A 28 17.61 -14.63 6.78
CA ALA A 28 18.61 -13.57 7.02
C ALA A 28 17.96 -12.19 7.10
N MET A 29 17.00 -11.87 6.21
CA MET A 29 16.25 -10.61 6.26
C MET A 29 15.46 -10.45 7.57
N ILE A 30 14.85 -11.52 8.07
CA ILE A 30 14.09 -11.50 9.33
C ILE A 30 15.03 -11.30 10.52
N VAL A 31 16.17 -12.01 10.53
CA VAL A 31 17.18 -11.90 11.60
C VAL A 31 17.79 -10.49 11.63
N ASP A 32 18.19 -9.95 10.48
CA ASP A 32 18.70 -8.56 10.37
C ASP A 32 17.68 -7.54 10.86
N ARG A 33 16.40 -7.69 10.47
CA ARG A 33 15.32 -6.84 10.95
C ARG A 33 15.15 -6.91 12.47
N ASN A 34 15.17 -8.11 13.04
CA ASN A 34 15.05 -8.30 14.48
C ASN A 34 16.25 -7.72 15.22
N GLN A 35 17.46 -7.87 14.70
CA GLN A 35 18.66 -7.26 15.26
C GLN A 35 18.54 -5.72 15.28
N LYS A 36 18.15 -5.10 14.16
CA LYS A 36 17.91 -3.63 14.09
C LYS A 36 16.82 -3.16 15.07
N ILE A 37 15.84 -3.99 15.39
CA ILE A 37 14.83 -3.66 16.39
C ILE A 37 15.40 -3.76 17.80
N GLN A 38 16.19 -4.81 18.10
CA GLN A 38 16.77 -5.02 19.42
C GLN A 38 17.88 -4.02 19.78
N GLU A 39 18.69 -3.64 18.79
CA GLU A 39 19.78 -2.67 18.95
C GLU A 39 19.32 -1.22 18.85
N PHE A 40 18.03 -0.98 18.57
CA PHE A 40 17.50 0.36 18.40
C PHE A 40 17.52 1.14 19.71
N ILE A 41 18.17 2.29 19.69
CA ILE A 41 18.21 3.24 20.79
C ILE A 41 17.13 4.29 20.56
N LYS A 42 16.18 4.35 21.47
CA LYS A 42 15.08 5.32 21.42
C LYS A 42 15.58 6.70 21.86
N GLU A 43 15.37 7.70 21.00
CA GLU A 43 15.73 9.09 21.26
C GLU A 43 14.47 9.94 21.24
N LYS A 44 14.41 10.92 22.14
CA LYS A 44 13.34 11.92 22.19
C LYS A 44 13.64 13.07 21.26
N TYR A 45 12.59 13.61 20.64
CA TYR A 45 12.65 14.87 19.91
C TYR A 45 11.36 15.67 20.13
N TYR A 46 11.44 16.95 19.88
CA TYR A 46 10.37 17.90 20.13
C TYR A 46 10.05 18.66 18.86
N VAL A 47 8.77 18.98 18.69
CA VAL A 47 8.27 19.72 17.52
C VAL A 47 7.41 20.86 18.04
N ALA A 48 7.69 22.08 17.58
CA ALA A 48 6.81 23.21 17.83
C ALA A 48 5.76 23.29 16.70
N HIS A 49 4.54 23.57 17.10
CA HIS A 49 3.38 23.70 16.24
C HIS A 49 2.84 25.12 16.27
N ILE A 50 2.33 25.58 15.13
CA ILE A 50 1.39 26.70 15.06
C ILE A 50 0.12 26.20 14.38
N ARG A 51 -1.02 26.48 15.04
CA ARG A 51 -2.34 26.16 14.52
C ARG A 51 -3.08 27.44 14.20
N PHE A 52 -3.65 27.50 13.00
CA PHE A 52 -4.47 28.59 12.52
C PHE A 52 -5.56 28.03 11.61
N ASP A 53 -6.78 28.51 11.78
CA ASP A 53 -7.97 27.91 11.22
C ASP A 53 -8.00 26.39 11.52
N GLU A 54 -8.10 25.54 10.50
CA GLU A 54 -8.03 24.06 10.64
C GLU A 54 -6.66 23.49 10.26
N MET A 55 -5.64 24.34 10.10
CA MET A 55 -4.30 23.95 9.65
C MET A 55 -3.33 23.88 10.82
N ASP A 56 -2.41 22.93 10.75
CA ASP A 56 -1.36 22.68 11.76
C ASP A 56 -0.01 22.63 11.05
N ALA A 57 0.79 23.67 11.21
CA ALA A 57 2.14 23.76 10.66
C ALA A 57 3.17 23.47 11.74
N VAL A 58 4.25 22.80 11.36
CA VAL A 58 5.26 22.24 12.28
C VAL A 58 6.67 22.71 11.94
N THR A 59 7.52 22.81 12.95
CA THR A 59 8.96 23.04 12.75
C THR A 59 9.70 21.77 12.35
N GLU A 60 10.98 21.88 12.04
CA GLU A 60 11.91 20.77 12.12
C GLU A 60 12.04 20.26 13.57
N HIS A 61 12.70 19.12 13.75
CA HIS A 61 12.84 18.46 15.04
C HIS A 61 13.89 19.16 15.92
N PHE A 62 13.55 19.41 17.16
CA PHE A 62 14.47 19.88 18.20
C PHE A 62 14.91 18.72 19.09
N GLN A 63 16.17 18.72 19.50
CA GLN A 63 16.70 17.75 20.46
C GLN A 63 16.38 18.13 21.91
N LYS A 64 16.13 19.42 22.18
CA LYS A 64 15.83 19.94 23.51
C LYS A 64 14.44 20.57 23.57
N LYS A 65 13.71 20.25 24.62
CA LYS A 65 12.35 20.74 24.84
C LYS A 65 12.28 22.25 24.94
N GLU A 66 13.25 22.84 25.65
CA GLU A 66 13.32 24.27 25.90
C GLU A 66 13.47 25.09 24.60
N GLU A 67 14.14 24.53 23.59
CA GLU A 67 14.29 25.19 22.28
C GLU A 67 12.95 25.23 21.54
N ALA A 68 12.19 24.12 21.55
CA ALA A 68 10.86 24.05 20.95
C ALA A 68 9.85 24.95 21.72
N GLU A 69 9.88 24.94 23.05
CA GLU A 69 9.01 25.75 23.89
C GLU A 69 9.24 27.26 23.67
N LYS A 70 10.50 27.67 23.49
CA LYS A 70 10.83 29.05 23.14
C LYS A 70 10.21 29.47 21.81
N VAL A 71 10.35 28.64 20.77
CA VAL A 71 9.78 28.91 19.45
C VAL A 71 8.25 29.00 19.55
N ALA A 72 7.61 28.09 20.26
CA ALA A 72 6.16 28.13 20.45
C ALA A 72 5.72 29.40 21.20
N ALA A 73 6.40 29.77 22.28
CA ALA A 73 6.09 30.97 23.05
C ALA A 73 6.25 32.26 22.21
N ASP A 74 7.29 32.33 21.39
CA ASP A 74 7.55 33.46 20.50
C ASP A 74 6.46 33.66 19.44
N CYS A 75 5.74 32.58 19.06
CA CYS A 75 4.72 32.55 18.02
C CYS A 75 3.28 32.57 18.56
N SER A 76 3.08 32.46 19.89
CA SER A 76 1.76 32.45 20.50
C SER A 76 1.02 33.75 20.23
N GLU A 77 -0.25 33.64 19.81
CA GLU A 77 -1.14 34.75 19.46
C GLU A 77 -0.59 35.72 18.39
N ARG A 78 0.39 35.27 17.62
CA ARG A 78 0.98 36.03 16.50
C ARG A 78 0.31 35.68 15.18
N MET A 79 0.42 36.63 14.24
CA MET A 79 0.10 36.36 12.83
C MET A 79 1.24 35.59 12.21
N CYS A 80 0.91 34.69 11.28
CA CYS A 80 1.88 34.03 10.43
C CYS A 80 1.63 34.35 8.96
N GLU A 81 2.63 34.21 8.14
CA GLU A 81 2.59 34.48 6.69
C GLU A 81 3.08 33.26 5.92
N VAL A 82 2.40 32.94 4.84
CA VAL A 82 2.86 31.91 3.89
C VAL A 82 3.93 32.52 3.02
N GLU A 83 5.19 32.26 3.36
CA GLU A 83 6.35 32.78 2.64
C GLU A 83 6.54 32.11 1.28
N LYS A 84 6.22 30.80 1.21
CA LYS A 84 6.35 30.01 -0.01
C LYS A 84 5.30 28.92 -0.05
N ASP A 85 4.67 28.72 -1.23
CA ASP A 85 3.82 27.57 -1.51
C ASP A 85 4.32 26.85 -2.77
N GLU A 86 4.95 25.71 -2.60
CA GLU A 86 5.37 24.86 -3.71
C GLU A 86 4.25 23.90 -4.09
N VAL A 87 3.55 24.23 -5.19
CA VAL A 87 2.44 23.44 -5.71
C VAL A 87 2.91 22.48 -6.80
N LYS A 88 2.59 21.21 -6.64
CA LYS A 88 2.88 20.17 -7.66
C LYS A 88 1.63 19.32 -7.90
N GLU A 89 1.18 19.26 -9.14
CA GLU A 89 0.15 18.30 -9.51
C GLU A 89 0.74 16.88 -9.51
N LYS A 90 0.05 15.97 -8.84
CA LYS A 90 0.42 14.56 -8.77
C LYS A 90 -0.72 13.69 -9.29
N THR A 91 -0.35 12.78 -10.19
CA THR A 91 -1.25 11.77 -10.73
C THR A 91 -0.88 10.40 -10.19
N VAL A 92 -1.80 9.77 -9.47
CA VAL A 92 -1.68 8.38 -9.02
C VAL A 92 -2.52 7.50 -9.93
N ARG A 93 -1.86 6.58 -10.60
CA ARG A 93 -2.55 5.64 -11.51
C ARG A 93 -3.33 4.59 -10.72
N PRO A 94 -4.43 4.07 -11.29
CA PRO A 94 -5.13 2.93 -10.72
C PRO A 94 -4.19 1.74 -10.48
N PRO A 95 -4.45 0.93 -9.44
CA PRO A 95 -3.69 -0.29 -9.23
C PRO A 95 -3.94 -1.28 -10.37
N LYS A 96 -2.94 -2.10 -10.70
CA LYS A 96 -3.10 -3.18 -11.68
C LYS A 96 -3.99 -4.29 -11.12
N LEU A 97 -4.43 -5.21 -11.99
CA LEU A 97 -5.12 -6.43 -11.55
C LEU A 97 -4.23 -7.29 -10.64
N TYR A 98 -4.82 -8.29 -10.01
CA TYR A 98 -4.07 -9.17 -9.12
C TYR A 98 -3.34 -10.28 -9.86
N ASP A 99 -2.05 -10.40 -9.57
CA ASP A 99 -1.36 -11.67 -9.50
C ASP A 99 -1.53 -12.29 -8.10
N LEU A 100 -1.01 -13.49 -7.89
CA LEU A 100 -1.17 -14.17 -6.60
C LEU A 100 -0.49 -13.41 -5.45
N THR A 101 0.72 -12.91 -5.66
CA THR A 101 1.50 -12.24 -4.61
C THR A 101 0.84 -10.93 -4.17
N THR A 102 0.40 -10.11 -5.12
CA THR A 102 -0.28 -8.84 -4.80
C THR A 102 -1.61 -9.08 -4.08
N LEU A 103 -2.36 -10.12 -4.47
CA LEU A 103 -3.59 -10.51 -3.78
C LEU A 103 -3.31 -10.94 -2.33
N GLN A 104 -2.30 -11.77 -2.12
CA GLN A 104 -1.90 -12.23 -0.78
C GLN A 104 -1.48 -11.08 0.12
N ARG A 105 -0.67 -10.16 -0.40
CA ARG A 105 -0.22 -8.97 0.32
C ARG A 105 -1.40 -8.10 0.73
N GLU A 106 -2.35 -7.87 -0.16
CA GLU A 106 -3.49 -7.03 0.16
C GLU A 106 -4.48 -7.72 1.11
N ALA A 107 -4.72 -9.02 0.95
CA ALA A 107 -5.53 -9.80 1.88
C ALA A 107 -4.92 -9.85 3.30
N ASN A 108 -3.58 -9.93 3.40
CA ASN A 108 -2.90 -9.82 4.69
C ASN A 108 -3.07 -8.43 5.31
N ARG A 109 -2.88 -7.37 4.53
CA ARG A 109 -3.00 -5.99 5.01
C ARG A 109 -4.42 -5.63 5.45
N MET A 110 -5.44 -6.08 4.70
CA MET A 110 -6.84 -5.74 4.98
C MET A 110 -7.49 -6.64 6.03
N PHE A 111 -7.16 -7.92 6.03
CA PHE A 111 -7.88 -8.94 6.80
C PHE A 111 -6.99 -9.77 7.72
N GLY A 112 -5.66 -9.59 7.68
CA GLY A 112 -4.70 -10.40 8.44
C GLY A 112 -4.58 -11.85 7.94
N TYR A 113 -5.08 -12.18 6.75
CA TYR A 113 -4.97 -13.53 6.21
C TYR A 113 -3.53 -13.85 5.80
N THR A 114 -3.10 -15.07 6.10
CA THR A 114 -1.80 -15.54 5.63
C THR A 114 -1.81 -15.78 4.12
N ALA A 115 -0.62 -15.78 3.52
CA ALA A 115 -0.45 -16.11 2.10
C ALA A 115 -1.08 -17.47 1.74
N GLN A 116 -0.95 -18.46 2.63
CA GLN A 116 -1.56 -19.78 2.44
C GLN A 116 -3.08 -19.73 2.53
N GLN A 117 -3.65 -19.05 3.54
CA GLN A 117 -5.10 -18.92 3.69
C GLN A 117 -5.73 -18.23 2.47
N THR A 118 -5.04 -17.24 1.91
CA THR A 118 -5.48 -16.55 0.69
C THR A 118 -5.44 -17.49 -0.51
N LEU A 119 -4.35 -18.25 -0.70
CA LEU A 119 -4.25 -19.22 -1.79
C LEU A 119 -5.32 -20.29 -1.70
N ASP A 120 -5.54 -20.87 -0.52
CA ASP A 120 -6.53 -21.93 -0.31
C ASP A 120 -7.93 -21.42 -0.66
N ALA A 121 -8.28 -20.20 -0.26
CA ALA A 121 -9.56 -19.58 -0.59
C ALA A 121 -9.74 -19.35 -2.10
N VAL A 122 -8.70 -18.85 -2.76
CA VAL A 122 -8.78 -18.63 -4.23
C VAL A 122 -8.82 -19.96 -4.97
N GLN A 123 -8.10 -20.98 -4.52
CA GLN A 123 -8.12 -22.32 -5.09
C GLN A 123 -9.53 -22.96 -4.98
N GLU A 124 -10.16 -22.88 -3.79
CA GLU A 124 -11.55 -23.34 -3.61
C GLU A 124 -12.52 -22.62 -4.57
N MET A 125 -12.37 -21.31 -4.75
CA MET A 125 -13.22 -20.53 -5.65
C MET A 125 -12.92 -20.81 -7.12
N TYR A 126 -11.69 -21.11 -7.48
CA TYR A 126 -11.33 -21.54 -8.84
C TYR A 126 -11.99 -22.89 -9.19
N GLU A 127 -11.96 -23.85 -8.28
CA GLU A 127 -12.64 -25.15 -8.45
C GLU A 127 -14.16 -25.00 -8.61
N GLN A 128 -14.75 -23.97 -7.96
CA GLN A 128 -16.14 -23.56 -8.14
C GLN A 128 -16.37 -22.69 -9.38
N LYS A 129 -15.35 -22.43 -10.17
CA LYS A 129 -15.38 -21.58 -11.37
C LYS A 129 -15.77 -20.11 -11.10
N LEU A 130 -15.62 -19.63 -9.87
CA LEU A 130 -15.94 -18.25 -9.51
C LEU A 130 -14.82 -17.25 -9.85
N VAL A 131 -13.58 -17.72 -9.89
CA VAL A 131 -12.40 -16.93 -10.25
C VAL A 131 -11.53 -17.67 -11.26
N THR A 132 -10.63 -16.96 -11.91
CA THR A 132 -9.63 -17.52 -12.84
C THR A 132 -8.48 -18.20 -12.09
N TYR A 133 -7.57 -18.86 -12.82
CA TYR A 133 -6.48 -19.64 -12.23
C TYR A 133 -5.63 -18.81 -11.26
N PRO A 134 -5.43 -19.28 -10.01
CA PRO A 134 -4.82 -18.45 -8.96
C PRO A 134 -3.29 -18.31 -9.05
N ARG A 135 -2.58 -19.28 -9.67
CA ARG A 135 -1.11 -19.29 -9.69
C ARG A 135 -0.59 -18.59 -10.93
N THR A 136 -0.75 -17.29 -10.97
CA THR A 136 -0.28 -16.42 -12.05
C THR A 136 0.62 -15.32 -11.50
N ASP A 137 1.57 -14.88 -12.30
CA ASP A 137 2.43 -13.72 -12.09
C ASP A 137 2.00 -12.52 -12.94
N SER A 138 1.00 -12.70 -13.81
CA SER A 138 0.48 -11.62 -14.63
C SER A 138 -0.54 -10.75 -13.90
N GLN A 139 -0.44 -9.45 -14.13
CA GLN A 139 -1.37 -8.42 -13.67
C GLN A 139 -2.20 -7.83 -14.82
N TYR A 140 -2.24 -8.54 -15.95
CA TYR A 140 -2.91 -8.10 -17.17
C TYR A 140 -3.79 -9.20 -17.74
N LEU A 141 -4.71 -8.80 -18.62
CA LEU A 141 -5.54 -9.66 -19.44
C LEU A 141 -5.03 -9.64 -20.89
N THR A 142 -5.43 -10.62 -21.68
CA THR A 142 -5.15 -10.60 -23.13
C THR A 142 -6.02 -9.58 -23.85
N ASP A 143 -5.54 -9.08 -24.98
CA ASP A 143 -6.24 -8.03 -25.74
C ASP A 143 -7.63 -8.49 -26.24
N GLU A 144 -7.81 -9.81 -26.46
CA GLU A 144 -9.09 -10.42 -26.86
C GLU A 144 -10.17 -10.37 -25.77
N MET A 145 -9.77 -10.19 -24.49
CA MET A 145 -10.70 -10.17 -23.37
C MET A 145 -11.43 -8.82 -23.19
N GLY A 146 -11.22 -7.85 -24.07
CA GLY A 146 -11.78 -6.51 -23.92
C GLY A 146 -13.31 -6.49 -23.73
N GLU A 147 -14.06 -7.14 -24.60
CA GLU A 147 -15.54 -7.15 -24.53
C GLU A 147 -16.06 -7.99 -23.36
N SER A 148 -15.45 -9.15 -23.08
CA SER A 148 -15.81 -9.97 -21.92
C SER A 148 -15.54 -9.25 -20.60
N THR A 149 -14.48 -8.46 -20.51
CA THR A 149 -14.16 -7.64 -19.34
C THR A 149 -15.18 -6.51 -19.13
N LYS A 150 -15.65 -5.85 -20.20
CA LYS A 150 -16.75 -4.87 -20.08
C LYS A 150 -18.02 -5.50 -19.52
N ALA A 151 -18.41 -6.65 -20.06
CA ALA A 151 -19.58 -7.39 -19.57
C ALA A 151 -19.42 -7.83 -18.10
N LEU A 152 -18.22 -8.26 -17.74
CA LEU A 152 -17.86 -8.60 -16.34
C LEU A 152 -18.03 -7.39 -15.41
N ILE A 153 -17.48 -6.23 -15.77
CA ILE A 153 -17.59 -5.00 -14.97
C ILE A 153 -19.06 -4.60 -14.78
N GLN A 154 -19.85 -4.63 -15.85
CA GLN A 154 -21.29 -4.33 -15.76
C GLN A 154 -22.01 -5.29 -14.81
N MET A 155 -21.71 -6.57 -14.87
CA MET A 155 -22.27 -7.58 -13.96
C MET A 155 -21.83 -7.31 -12.51
N LEU A 156 -20.55 -7.04 -12.26
CA LEU A 156 -20.01 -6.76 -10.93
C LEU A 156 -20.64 -5.52 -10.30
N THR A 157 -20.78 -4.43 -11.06
CA THR A 157 -21.42 -3.19 -10.59
C THR A 157 -22.85 -3.44 -10.09
N GLY A 158 -23.61 -4.30 -10.77
CA GLY A 158 -24.96 -4.67 -10.34
C GLY A 158 -25.02 -5.67 -9.17
N LYS A 159 -23.99 -6.52 -9.00
CA LYS A 159 -23.98 -7.61 -8.02
C LYS A 159 -23.34 -7.24 -6.69
N LEU A 160 -22.29 -6.39 -6.71
CA LEU A 160 -21.52 -6.05 -5.50
C LEU A 160 -22.25 -5.02 -4.64
N PRO A 161 -22.41 -5.28 -3.32
CA PRO A 161 -23.19 -4.41 -2.45
C PRO A 161 -22.61 -2.98 -2.32
N PHE A 162 -21.28 -2.85 -2.40
CA PHE A 162 -20.58 -1.57 -2.31
C PHE A 162 -20.48 -0.82 -3.65
N ALA A 163 -20.91 -1.43 -4.76
CA ALA A 163 -20.76 -0.83 -6.10
C ALA A 163 -22.09 -0.37 -6.75
N LYS A 164 -23.23 -0.66 -6.14
CA LYS A 164 -24.57 -0.46 -6.73
C LYS A 164 -24.89 0.99 -7.11
N GLU A 165 -24.31 1.97 -6.42
CA GLU A 165 -24.57 3.41 -6.67
C GLU A 165 -23.46 4.07 -7.49
N MET A 166 -22.46 3.30 -7.89
CA MET A 166 -21.31 3.84 -8.61
C MET A 166 -21.60 4.09 -10.08
N LYS A 167 -21.39 5.32 -10.52
CA LYS A 167 -21.29 5.62 -11.96
C LYS A 167 -19.86 5.40 -12.42
N ILE A 168 -19.54 4.17 -12.80
CA ILE A 168 -18.20 3.79 -13.28
C ILE A 168 -18.17 3.90 -14.80
N GLN A 169 -17.20 4.64 -15.34
CA GLN A 169 -16.86 4.65 -16.77
C GLN A 169 -15.55 3.87 -16.94
N PRO A 170 -15.60 2.55 -17.14
CA PRO A 170 -14.42 1.72 -17.13
C PRO A 170 -13.62 1.86 -18.41
N ASP A 171 -12.32 2.12 -18.29
CA ASP A 171 -11.38 2.02 -19.40
C ASP A 171 -10.65 0.67 -19.34
N VAL A 172 -11.23 -0.32 -20.01
CA VAL A 172 -10.67 -1.68 -20.04
C VAL A 172 -9.30 -1.76 -20.72
N LYS A 173 -8.93 -0.78 -21.56
CA LYS A 173 -7.63 -0.76 -22.21
C LYS A 173 -6.48 -0.70 -21.20
N LYS A 174 -6.71 -0.14 -20.01
CA LYS A 174 -5.71 -0.05 -18.93
C LYS A 174 -5.24 -1.40 -18.43
N VAL A 175 -6.06 -2.44 -18.56
CA VAL A 175 -5.79 -3.80 -18.04
C VAL A 175 -5.46 -4.81 -19.14
N LEU A 176 -5.54 -4.43 -20.43
CA LEU A 176 -5.24 -5.30 -21.56
C LEU A 176 -3.79 -5.15 -21.98
N ASN A 177 -3.05 -6.26 -22.03
CA ASN A 177 -1.70 -6.32 -22.58
C ASN A 177 -1.26 -7.78 -22.76
N SER A 178 -1.52 -8.36 -23.94
CA SER A 178 -1.17 -9.75 -24.24
C SER A 178 0.32 -10.05 -24.11
N LYS A 179 1.20 -9.05 -24.33
CA LYS A 179 2.65 -9.23 -24.20
C LYS A 179 3.12 -9.42 -22.75
N LYS A 180 2.29 -9.07 -21.79
CA LYS A 180 2.54 -9.20 -20.33
C LYS A 180 1.75 -10.33 -19.69
N VAL A 181 1.12 -11.17 -20.50
CA VAL A 181 0.49 -12.41 -20.07
C VAL A 181 1.38 -13.55 -20.52
N SER A 182 1.88 -14.34 -19.55
CA SER A 182 2.67 -15.55 -19.80
C SER A 182 1.73 -16.75 -20.03
N ASP A 183 1.74 -17.72 -19.12
CA ASP A 183 0.89 -18.91 -19.23
C ASP A 183 -0.57 -18.63 -18.82
N HIS A 184 -0.77 -17.71 -17.86
CA HIS A 184 -2.07 -17.34 -17.31
C HIS A 184 -2.19 -15.83 -17.14
N HIS A 185 -3.38 -15.29 -17.44
CA HIS A 185 -3.69 -13.88 -17.17
C HIS A 185 -3.95 -13.63 -15.68
N ALA A 186 -4.17 -12.36 -15.32
CA ALA A 186 -4.47 -11.92 -13.95
C ALA A 186 -5.67 -12.66 -13.31
N ILE A 187 -5.70 -12.68 -11.99
CA ILE A 187 -6.83 -13.23 -11.22
C ILE A 187 -8.01 -12.27 -11.29
N ILE A 188 -9.11 -12.72 -11.90
CA ILE A 188 -10.36 -11.97 -12.00
C ILE A 188 -11.56 -12.89 -11.67
N PRO A 189 -12.73 -12.33 -11.31
CA PRO A 189 -13.95 -13.11 -11.20
C PRO A 189 -14.40 -13.61 -12.58
N THR A 190 -15.20 -14.66 -12.60
CA THR A 190 -15.85 -15.14 -13.81
C THR A 190 -17.32 -14.71 -13.87
N MET A 191 -17.98 -14.92 -14.99
CA MET A 191 -19.41 -14.63 -15.13
C MET A 191 -20.30 -15.56 -14.26
N GLU A 192 -19.78 -16.67 -13.73
CA GLU A 192 -20.50 -17.57 -12.83
C GLU A 192 -20.84 -16.90 -11.49
N VAL A 193 -20.10 -15.86 -11.08
CA VAL A 193 -20.42 -15.02 -9.91
C VAL A 193 -21.84 -14.43 -10.00
N LYS A 194 -22.37 -14.21 -11.21
CA LYS A 194 -23.76 -13.74 -11.41
C LYS A 194 -24.79 -14.67 -10.79
N LYS A 195 -24.57 -15.97 -10.92
CA LYS A 195 -25.48 -17.03 -10.46
C LYS A 195 -25.23 -17.50 -9.04
N ALA A 196 -24.01 -17.21 -8.53
CA ALA A 196 -23.60 -17.68 -7.22
C ALA A 196 -24.37 -16.98 -6.09
N ASP A 197 -24.70 -17.74 -5.06
CA ASP A 197 -25.15 -17.23 -3.78
C ASP A 197 -23.89 -16.83 -2.98
N LEU A 198 -23.63 -15.52 -2.92
CA LEU A 198 -22.44 -14.98 -2.25
C LEU A 198 -22.54 -15.12 -0.73
N ASP A 199 -23.73 -15.19 -0.17
CA ASP A 199 -23.93 -15.32 1.28
C ASP A 199 -23.71 -16.74 1.76
N ALA A 200 -23.85 -17.74 0.88
CA ALA A 200 -23.53 -19.14 1.15
C ALA A 200 -22.01 -19.42 1.17
N LEU A 201 -21.18 -18.49 0.66
CA LEU A 201 -19.73 -18.66 0.70
C LEU A 201 -19.18 -18.51 2.13
N LYS A 202 -18.11 -19.26 2.44
CA LYS A 202 -17.32 -19.05 3.66
C LYS A 202 -16.91 -17.58 3.72
N GLU A 203 -16.95 -16.96 4.89
CA GLU A 203 -16.64 -15.53 5.07
C GLU A 203 -15.31 -15.13 4.43
N ARG A 204 -14.27 -15.94 4.62
CA ARG A 204 -12.96 -15.71 4.01
C ARG A 204 -13.03 -15.68 2.48
N ASN A 205 -13.68 -16.64 1.87
CA ASN A 205 -13.81 -16.74 0.41
C ASN A 205 -14.61 -15.55 -0.14
N ARG A 206 -15.69 -15.17 0.53
CA ARG A 206 -16.49 -14.01 0.17
C ARG A 206 -15.70 -12.70 0.24
N LYS A 207 -14.93 -12.48 1.32
CA LYS A 207 -14.06 -11.30 1.46
C LYS A 207 -13.01 -11.22 0.34
N ILE A 208 -12.38 -12.34 0.02
CA ILE A 208 -11.38 -12.41 -1.06
C ILE A 208 -12.04 -12.22 -2.43
N LEU A 209 -13.22 -12.80 -2.66
CA LEU A 209 -13.95 -12.57 -3.91
C LEU A 209 -14.33 -11.11 -4.10
N TYR A 210 -14.77 -10.44 -3.04
CA TYR A 210 -15.06 -9.00 -3.08
C TYR A 210 -13.80 -8.18 -3.35
N LEU A 211 -12.66 -8.55 -2.76
CA LEU A 211 -11.39 -7.90 -3.01
C LEU A 211 -10.94 -8.04 -4.47
N ILE A 212 -11.01 -9.25 -5.04
CA ILE A 212 -10.70 -9.51 -6.45
C ILE A 212 -11.67 -8.75 -7.37
N SER A 213 -12.95 -8.75 -7.06
CA SER A 213 -13.96 -8.04 -7.84
C SER A 213 -13.79 -6.54 -7.81
N ALA A 214 -13.54 -5.96 -6.65
CA ALA A 214 -13.23 -4.55 -6.50
C ALA A 214 -11.98 -4.15 -7.28
N ARG A 215 -10.96 -5.02 -7.32
CA ARG A 215 -9.73 -4.76 -8.07
C ARG A 215 -9.98 -4.59 -9.57
N VAL A 216 -10.92 -5.31 -10.15
CA VAL A 216 -11.29 -5.14 -11.56
C VAL A 216 -11.89 -3.74 -11.78
N LEU A 217 -12.77 -3.30 -10.88
CA LEU A 217 -13.35 -1.96 -10.95
C LEU A 217 -12.28 -0.87 -10.74
N LEU A 218 -11.41 -1.02 -9.75
CA LEU A 218 -10.33 -0.10 -9.45
C LEU A 218 -9.35 0.03 -10.63
N ALA A 219 -8.92 -1.09 -11.21
CA ALA A 219 -7.89 -1.12 -12.26
C ALA A 219 -8.36 -0.47 -13.57
N THR A 220 -9.67 -0.41 -13.79
CA THR A 220 -10.28 0.20 -14.98
C THR A 220 -10.80 1.62 -14.76
N ALA A 221 -10.74 2.13 -13.52
CA ALA A 221 -11.18 3.47 -13.17
C ALA A 221 -10.17 4.55 -13.57
N ASP A 222 -10.55 5.80 -13.38
CA ASP A 222 -9.67 6.94 -13.63
C ASP A 222 -8.59 7.10 -12.56
N SER A 223 -7.54 7.82 -12.92
CA SER A 223 -6.46 8.17 -11.99
C SER A 223 -6.96 9.10 -10.88
N TYR A 224 -6.34 9.02 -9.72
CA TYR A 224 -6.47 10.02 -8.67
C TYR A 224 -5.51 11.18 -8.96
N ILE A 225 -6.04 12.42 -9.03
CA ILE A 225 -5.24 13.62 -9.33
C ILE A 225 -5.43 14.61 -8.19
N TYR A 226 -4.32 15.13 -7.67
CA TYR A 226 -4.32 16.12 -6.61
C TYR A 226 -3.14 17.09 -6.74
N GLU A 227 -3.33 18.31 -6.26
CA GLU A 227 -2.26 19.25 -6.00
C GLU A 227 -1.66 18.96 -4.63
N SER A 228 -0.34 18.81 -4.59
CA SER A 228 0.43 18.69 -3.35
C SER A 228 1.04 20.05 -3.05
N HIS A 229 0.61 20.66 -1.97
CA HIS A 229 1.13 21.91 -1.43
C HIS A 229 2.22 21.59 -0.41
N LYS A 230 3.36 22.27 -0.51
CA LYS A 230 4.41 22.29 0.50
C LYS A 230 4.67 23.75 0.85
N CYS A 231 4.07 24.17 1.95
CA CYS A 231 4.15 25.55 2.38
C CYS A 231 5.26 25.73 3.40
N GLN A 232 6.02 26.78 3.23
CA GLN A 232 6.88 27.36 4.24
C GLN A 232 6.16 28.57 4.83
N ILE A 233 6.01 28.59 6.14
CA ILE A 233 5.24 29.58 6.88
C ILE A 233 6.16 30.25 7.88
N THR A 234 6.18 31.56 7.88
CA THR A 234 6.99 32.34 8.83
C THR A 234 6.07 32.96 9.89
N CYS A 235 6.42 32.72 11.16
CA CYS A 235 5.80 33.35 12.31
C CYS A 235 6.90 33.86 13.23
N ASN A 236 6.93 35.20 13.47
CA ASN A 236 7.91 35.87 14.33
C ASN A 236 9.36 35.38 14.11
N TYR A 237 9.80 35.37 12.83
CA TYR A 237 11.13 34.92 12.38
C TYR A 237 11.41 33.40 12.50
N HIS A 238 10.44 32.60 12.93
CA HIS A 238 10.54 31.15 12.96
C HIS A 238 9.86 30.54 11.75
N THR A 239 10.47 29.49 11.20
CA THR A 239 9.96 28.79 10.02
C THR A 239 9.21 27.52 10.41
N PHE A 240 8.02 27.36 9.83
CA PHE A 240 7.16 26.20 9.97
C PHE A 240 6.85 25.61 8.60
N TYR A 241 6.54 24.35 8.55
CA TYR A 241 6.22 23.62 7.33
C TYR A 241 4.81 23.03 7.43
N LEU A 242 4.05 23.18 6.36
CA LEU A 242 2.74 22.57 6.19
C LEU A 242 2.74 21.78 4.89
N SER A 243 2.25 20.53 4.96
CA SER A 243 2.02 19.72 3.76
C SER A 243 0.53 19.43 3.64
N ALA A 244 -0.01 19.71 2.45
CA ALA A 244 -1.42 19.58 2.22
C ALA A 244 -1.72 19.09 0.80
N ARG A 245 -2.98 18.67 0.57
CA ARG A 245 -3.42 18.18 -0.73
C ARG A 245 -4.77 18.80 -1.08
N LYS A 246 -4.88 19.21 -2.33
CA LYS A 246 -6.16 19.63 -2.91
C LYS A 246 -6.56 18.64 -3.97
N ILE A 247 -7.68 17.94 -3.76
CA ILE A 247 -8.14 16.90 -4.67
C ILE A 247 -8.73 17.57 -5.93
N LYS A 248 -8.23 17.17 -7.10
CA LYS A 248 -8.75 17.57 -8.42
C LYS A 248 -9.69 16.52 -8.99
N GLN A 249 -9.35 15.25 -8.80
CA GLN A 249 -10.10 14.10 -9.30
C GLN A 249 -9.93 12.91 -8.38
N GLU A 250 -11.03 12.44 -7.81
CA GLU A 250 -11.06 11.28 -6.92
C GLU A 250 -10.66 9.97 -7.63
N GLY A 251 -11.08 9.79 -8.87
CA GLY A 251 -10.77 8.62 -9.67
C GLY A 251 -11.09 7.31 -8.95
N PHE A 252 -10.14 6.36 -8.98
CA PHE A 252 -10.30 5.04 -8.35
C PHE A 252 -10.43 5.09 -6.81
N ARG A 253 -10.04 6.19 -6.16
CA ARG A 253 -10.13 6.35 -4.70
C ARG A 253 -11.57 6.28 -4.18
N THR A 254 -12.54 6.73 -4.96
CA THR A 254 -13.96 6.59 -4.61
C THR A 254 -14.35 5.13 -4.39
N ILE A 255 -13.91 4.24 -5.29
CA ILE A 255 -14.17 2.79 -5.19
C ILE A 255 -13.45 2.19 -3.97
N GLU A 256 -12.19 2.59 -3.78
CA GLU A 256 -11.38 2.14 -2.63
C GLU A 256 -12.01 2.56 -1.30
N LYS A 257 -12.50 3.80 -1.18
CA LYS A 257 -13.17 4.32 0.00
C LYS A 257 -14.43 3.52 0.32
N GLN A 258 -15.27 3.27 -0.67
CA GLN A 258 -16.50 2.48 -0.48
C GLN A 258 -16.21 1.02 -0.11
N LEU A 259 -15.18 0.40 -0.70
CA LEU A 259 -14.75 -0.95 -0.32
C LEU A 259 -14.28 -1.00 1.14
N LYS A 260 -13.46 -0.04 1.56
CA LYS A 260 -12.99 0.05 2.95
C LYS A 260 -14.14 0.28 3.93
N GLN A 261 -15.07 1.17 3.61
CA GLN A 261 -16.26 1.42 4.41
C GLN A 261 -17.13 0.16 4.53
N PHE A 262 -17.33 -0.56 3.43
CA PHE A 262 -18.08 -1.82 3.43
C PHE A 262 -17.47 -2.86 4.37
N PHE A 263 -16.15 -2.93 4.47
CA PHE A 263 -15.45 -3.83 5.40
C PHE A 263 -15.25 -3.24 6.82
N GLY A 264 -15.76 -2.04 7.10
CA GLY A 264 -15.57 -1.37 8.40
C GLY A 264 -14.11 -0.97 8.67
N ILE A 265 -13.30 -0.81 7.63
CA ILE A 265 -11.91 -0.38 7.75
C ILE A 265 -11.90 1.16 7.77
N LYS A 266 -11.23 1.74 8.78
CA LYS A 266 -11.09 3.20 8.87
C LYS A 266 -10.39 3.73 7.60
N THR A 267 -11.03 4.69 6.96
CA THR A 267 -10.41 5.51 5.91
C THR A 267 -9.67 6.68 6.57
N GLU A 268 -8.62 7.14 5.92
CA GLU A 268 -7.99 8.41 6.33
C GLU A 268 -9.05 9.51 6.30
N THR A 269 -9.02 10.40 7.29
CA THR A 269 -9.89 11.57 7.37
C THR A 269 -9.75 12.39 6.09
N GLU A 270 -10.84 12.93 5.59
CA GLU A 270 -10.80 13.87 4.45
C GLU A 270 -9.90 15.03 4.87
N GLU A 271 -8.87 15.27 4.09
CA GLU A 271 -8.01 16.44 4.28
C GLU A 271 -8.90 17.65 3.97
N ALA A 272 -8.90 18.65 4.87
CA ALA A 272 -9.68 19.88 4.70
C ALA A 272 -9.34 20.57 3.37
N GLU A 273 -10.33 21.20 2.76
CA GLU A 273 -10.12 22.00 1.55
C GLU A 273 -9.24 23.20 1.94
N LEU A 274 -8.03 23.24 1.41
CA LEU A 274 -7.06 24.26 1.78
C LEU A 274 -7.26 25.52 0.95
N ASP A 275 -7.48 26.59 1.66
CA ASP A 275 -7.48 27.95 1.12
C ASP A 275 -6.15 28.64 1.49
N ILE A 276 -5.05 28.12 0.93
CA ILE A 276 -3.68 28.57 1.22
C ILE A 276 -2.96 29.02 -0.06
N TRP A 277 -2.26 30.14 -0.01
CA TRP A 277 -1.41 30.65 -1.09
C TRP A 277 -0.32 31.56 -0.55
N GLU A 278 0.73 31.74 -1.31
CA GLU A 278 1.88 32.59 -1.00
C GLU A 278 1.46 34.04 -0.74
N GLY A 279 1.99 34.64 0.31
CA GLY A 279 1.69 36.00 0.77
C GLY A 279 0.42 36.13 1.63
N LYS A 280 -0.33 35.04 1.86
CA LYS A 280 -1.49 35.10 2.75
C LYS A 280 -1.08 35.06 4.21
N HIS A 281 -1.74 35.88 5.02
CA HIS A 281 -1.56 35.96 6.46
C HIS A 281 -2.70 35.25 7.17
N TYR A 282 -2.36 34.57 8.27
CA TYR A 282 -3.31 33.83 9.11
C TYR A 282 -3.05 34.15 10.58
N GLY A 283 -4.00 33.86 11.41
CA GLY A 283 -3.89 33.98 12.86
C GLY A 283 -4.99 34.84 13.49
N PRO A 284 -4.89 35.06 14.80
CA PRO A 284 -3.76 34.71 15.65
C PRO A 284 -3.53 33.20 15.73
N CYS A 285 -2.25 32.78 15.79
CA CYS A 285 -1.89 31.37 15.87
C CYS A 285 -1.97 30.86 17.32
N ASP A 286 -2.56 29.68 17.51
CA ASP A 286 -2.36 28.87 18.70
C ASP A 286 -1.07 28.06 18.55
N SER A 287 -0.20 28.11 19.57
CA SER A 287 1.11 27.44 19.49
C SER A 287 1.32 26.48 20.67
N PHE A 288 1.91 25.33 20.38
CA PHE A 288 2.19 24.30 21.37
C PHE A 288 3.37 23.43 20.95
N VAL A 289 3.86 22.60 21.87
CA VAL A 289 4.96 21.66 21.63
C VAL A 289 4.47 20.23 21.82
N THR A 290 4.88 19.35 20.92
CA THR A 290 4.68 17.90 21.08
C THR A 290 6.01 17.20 21.31
N GLU A 291 5.99 16.20 22.18
CA GLU A 291 7.11 15.31 22.46
C GLU A 291 6.91 14.01 21.67
N HIS A 292 7.93 13.58 20.99
CA HIS A 292 7.94 12.36 20.21
C HIS A 292 9.17 11.52 20.55
N ASP A 293 9.06 10.24 20.24
CA ASP A 293 10.17 9.31 20.31
C ASP A 293 10.44 8.71 18.94
N THR A 294 11.71 8.56 18.58
CA THR A 294 12.07 7.74 17.41
C THR A 294 11.56 6.31 17.59
N GLN A 295 11.16 5.68 16.52
CA GLN A 295 10.58 4.33 16.55
C GLN A 295 11.51 3.34 15.85
N PRO A 296 11.67 2.12 16.39
CA PRO A 296 12.40 1.07 15.71
C PRO A 296 11.69 0.68 14.41
N PRO A 297 12.41 0.09 13.45
CA PRO A 297 11.77 -0.49 12.27
C PRO A 297 10.69 -1.49 12.71
N LYS A 298 9.52 -1.46 12.07
CA LYS A 298 8.46 -2.43 12.38
C LYS A 298 8.89 -3.85 12.01
N GLN A 299 8.44 -4.83 12.76
CA GLN A 299 8.59 -6.25 12.38
C GLN A 299 7.96 -6.50 11.01
N TYR A 300 8.46 -7.50 10.30
CA TYR A 300 7.84 -7.92 9.06
C TYR A 300 6.47 -8.55 9.32
N THR A 301 5.47 -8.09 8.57
CA THR A 301 4.24 -8.84 8.30
C THR A 301 4.45 -9.68 7.04
N GLU A 302 3.55 -10.61 6.74
CA GLU A 302 3.65 -11.35 5.47
C GLU A 302 3.61 -10.41 4.24
N ASP A 303 2.79 -9.36 4.25
CA ASP A 303 2.78 -8.34 3.19
C ASP A 303 4.16 -7.69 3.02
N THR A 304 4.72 -7.16 4.11
CA THR A 304 6.00 -6.43 4.04
C THR A 304 7.19 -7.34 3.75
N LEU A 305 7.15 -8.60 4.23
CA LEU A 305 8.18 -9.59 3.92
C LEU A 305 8.15 -10.00 2.44
N LEU A 306 6.97 -10.31 1.89
CA LEU A 306 6.82 -10.61 0.46
C LEU A 306 7.32 -9.44 -0.40
N SER A 307 6.96 -8.20 -0.04
CA SER A 307 7.46 -7.00 -0.71
C SER A 307 8.98 -6.84 -0.64
N ALA A 308 9.59 -7.16 0.50
CA ALA A 308 11.02 -7.11 0.67
C ALA A 308 11.74 -8.20 -0.14
N MET A 309 11.17 -9.41 -0.20
CA MET A 309 11.67 -10.51 -1.03
C MET A 309 11.64 -10.19 -2.52
N GLU A 310 10.57 -9.55 -3.01
CA GLU A 310 10.47 -9.09 -4.41
C GLU A 310 11.54 -8.05 -4.78
N ARG A 311 11.95 -7.22 -3.82
CA ARG A 311 12.96 -6.16 -4.02
C ARG A 311 14.37 -6.57 -3.63
N ALA A 312 14.53 -7.75 -3.06
CA ALA A 312 15.85 -8.22 -2.61
C ALA A 312 16.86 -8.25 -3.76
N GLY A 313 18.07 -7.75 -3.51
CA GLY A 313 19.14 -7.65 -4.49
C GLY A 313 19.06 -6.47 -5.45
N ASN A 314 17.99 -5.66 -5.43
CA ASN A 314 17.88 -4.51 -6.33
C ASN A 314 18.92 -3.40 -6.06
N GLU A 315 19.42 -3.32 -4.82
CA GLU A 315 20.45 -2.33 -4.42
C GLU A 315 21.87 -2.80 -4.77
N GLU A 316 22.07 -4.11 -4.95
CA GLU A 316 23.37 -4.72 -5.22
C GLU A 316 23.62 -4.99 -6.72
N LEU A 317 22.59 -4.91 -7.55
CA LEU A 317 22.68 -5.22 -8.98
C LEU A 317 22.83 -3.96 -9.83
N THR A 318 23.75 -4.02 -10.79
CA THR A 318 23.94 -2.96 -11.80
C THR A 318 22.69 -2.80 -12.68
N GLU A 319 22.53 -1.62 -13.32
CA GLU A 319 21.35 -1.29 -14.15
C GLU A 319 21.05 -2.27 -15.28
N ASP A 320 22.07 -2.96 -15.79
CA ASP A 320 21.95 -3.94 -16.89
C ASP A 320 21.53 -5.35 -16.45
N THR A 321 21.33 -5.60 -15.15
CA THR A 321 20.98 -6.91 -14.64
C THR A 321 19.48 -7.04 -14.41
N GLU A 322 18.88 -8.13 -14.89
CA GLU A 322 17.46 -8.41 -14.71
C GLU A 322 17.12 -8.58 -13.21
N LYS A 323 16.39 -7.60 -12.63
CA LYS A 323 16.07 -7.54 -11.21
C LYS A 323 14.90 -8.48 -10.89
N LYS A 324 15.19 -9.69 -10.43
CA LYS A 324 14.17 -10.75 -10.20
C LYS A 324 13.83 -11.02 -8.74
N GLY A 325 14.38 -10.32 -7.76
CA GLY A 325 14.13 -10.60 -6.33
C GLY A 325 14.46 -12.04 -5.91
N LEU A 326 13.90 -12.49 -4.80
CA LEU A 326 14.13 -13.84 -4.23
C LEU A 326 13.14 -14.89 -4.77
N GLY A 327 12.95 -14.97 -6.06
CA GLY A 327 12.16 -16.02 -6.70
C GLY A 327 10.76 -15.55 -7.16
N THR A 328 10.00 -16.50 -7.70
CA THR A 328 8.63 -16.26 -8.18
C THR A 328 7.63 -16.27 -7.02
N PRO A 329 6.42 -15.72 -7.20
CA PRO A 329 5.33 -15.77 -6.20
C PRO A 329 5.08 -17.18 -5.65
N ALA A 330 5.14 -18.21 -6.50
CA ALA A 330 4.98 -19.61 -6.11
C ALA A 330 6.14 -20.14 -5.25
N THR A 331 7.35 -19.55 -5.36
CA THR A 331 8.54 -19.95 -4.60
C THR A 331 8.58 -19.28 -3.23
N GLY A 332 8.11 -18.02 -3.14
CA GLY A 332 8.02 -17.29 -1.88
C GLY A 332 7.11 -17.97 -0.86
N GLN A 333 5.99 -18.56 -1.31
CA GLN A 333 5.08 -19.32 -0.45
C GLN A 333 5.68 -20.54 0.23
N ARG A 334 6.58 -21.25 -0.45
CA ARG A 334 7.25 -22.42 0.15
C ARG A 334 8.24 -22.03 1.25
N SER A 335 8.82 -20.84 1.17
CA SER A 335 9.76 -20.35 2.18
C SER A 335 9.08 -19.81 3.44
N LEU A 336 7.83 -19.35 3.35
CA LEU A 336 7.06 -18.93 4.52
C LEU A 336 6.51 -20.11 5.35
N LYS A 337 6.52 -21.33 4.80
CA LYS A 337 6.07 -22.56 5.48
C LYS A 337 7.18 -23.32 6.22
N SER A 338 8.44 -22.97 6.03
CA SER A 338 9.60 -23.64 6.58
C SER A 338 10.23 -22.86 7.72
#